data_365ce03a22032e8b2eb4a8f086cfb8d1
#
_entry.id   365ce03a22032e8b2eb4a8f086cfb8d1
#
_cell.length_a   1.000
_cell.length_b   1.000
_cell.length_c   1.000
_cell.angle_alpha   90.00
_cell.angle_beta   90.00
_cell.angle_gamma   90.00
#
_symmetry.space_group_name_H-M   'P 1'
#
loop_
_entity.id
_entity.type
_entity.pdbx_description
1 polymer ?
#
loop_
_entity_poly.entity_id
_entity_poly.type
_entity_poly.pdbx_seq_one_letter_code
_entity_poly.pdbx_strand_id
1 'polypeptide(L)'
;MAYQNVVVLGGSGNVGREFMSQVIQQDTGFSKKHLNPTNVIALTDSKGFWFNRHGLKIQENPEDIPKWRDSKDEFKEYMQGLDEYNQYDNLSDLLKLIKDEGMAGEIAFVDITAGKDDLRDFHLKVINDSEETIITANKNPISIYSTDVFSTLTRYRERYGFLCTVMAGANAVSNLLDYYDTSEIVNRIEACFSGTLGYLCAELEKGERSFSEILNDAKDMGYTEPHPKDDLNGLDVARKLIICARTFGHNVSMPDIELEGFIDESFLNIDDVDDFMESVKGADQEIKDKFDSAKGRGKTLRYVANFNLSENGNSTFKVGLKEVLPDSPLGTLKGSSNKVIVETDIFNGDKKYIIESPGAGPDVTAWGLRRELLSRLRGRKGGDYKLT
;
A
#
# COMPACT_ATOMS: atom_id res chain seq x y z
N MET A 1 -0.11 -31.91 8.01
CA MET A 1 0.04 -30.80 7.06
C MET A 1 0.87 -29.73 7.75
N ALA A 2 1.82 -29.13 7.07
CA ALA A 2 2.56 -28.01 7.64
C ALA A 2 1.69 -26.74 7.48
N TYR A 3 1.39 -26.05 8.58
CA TYR A 3 0.69 -24.78 8.57
C TYR A 3 1.70 -23.65 8.42
N GLN A 4 1.31 -22.57 7.74
CA GLN A 4 1.99 -21.28 7.84
C GLN A 4 1.39 -20.53 9.03
N ASN A 5 2.14 -20.38 10.08
CA ASN A 5 1.74 -19.54 11.20
C ASN A 5 1.89 -18.06 10.83
N VAL A 6 0.84 -17.30 11.04
CA VAL A 6 0.77 -15.88 10.67
C VAL A 6 0.39 -15.03 11.87
N VAL A 7 1.11 -13.94 12.05
CA VAL A 7 0.78 -12.87 12.98
C VAL A 7 0.36 -11.65 12.18
N VAL A 8 -0.84 -11.12 12.40
CA VAL A 8 -1.35 -9.96 11.70
C VAL A 8 -1.23 -8.72 12.58
N LEU A 9 -0.35 -7.81 12.19
CA LEU A 9 -0.18 -6.51 12.85
C LEU A 9 -1.21 -5.52 12.29
N GLY A 10 -2.08 -4.99 13.18
CA GLY A 10 -3.19 -4.12 12.79
C GLY A 10 -4.45 -4.88 12.34
N GLY A 11 -4.64 -6.10 12.84
CA GLY A 11 -5.72 -7.00 12.45
C GLY A 11 -7.14 -6.46 12.64
N SER A 12 -7.37 -5.52 13.57
CA SER A 12 -8.67 -4.89 13.79
C SER A 12 -9.02 -3.77 12.80
N GLY A 13 -8.07 -3.34 11.95
CA GLY A 13 -8.30 -2.36 10.89
C GLY A 13 -9.11 -2.91 9.71
N ASN A 14 -9.55 -2.03 8.78
CA ASN A 14 -10.35 -2.43 7.63
C ASN A 14 -9.68 -3.52 6.77
N VAL A 15 -8.40 -3.32 6.42
CA VAL A 15 -7.64 -4.31 5.65
C VAL A 15 -7.40 -5.59 6.46
N GLY A 16 -7.18 -5.47 7.79
CA GLY A 16 -6.96 -6.61 8.67
C GLY A 16 -8.19 -7.53 8.77
N ARG A 17 -9.37 -6.94 8.96
CA ARG A 17 -10.63 -7.71 8.99
C ARG A 17 -10.92 -8.37 7.64
N GLU A 18 -10.69 -7.66 6.55
CA GLU A 18 -10.85 -8.24 5.21
C GLU A 18 -9.81 -9.35 4.95
N PHE A 19 -8.56 -9.18 5.38
CA PHE A 19 -7.54 -10.22 5.30
C PHE A 19 -7.98 -11.48 6.05
N MET A 20 -8.48 -11.33 7.28
CA MET A 20 -9.03 -12.45 8.06
C MET A 20 -10.22 -13.11 7.36
N SER A 21 -11.15 -12.32 6.82
CA SER A 21 -12.29 -12.85 6.05
C SER A 21 -11.81 -13.72 4.88
N GLN A 22 -10.86 -13.24 4.09
CA GLN A 22 -10.33 -13.98 2.94
C GLN A 22 -9.54 -15.23 3.36
N VAL A 23 -8.73 -15.15 4.43
CA VAL A 23 -8.02 -16.32 4.98
C VAL A 23 -9.01 -17.38 5.41
N ILE A 24 -10.03 -17.02 6.18
CA ILE A 24 -11.05 -17.97 6.69
C ILE A 24 -11.80 -18.63 5.53
N GLN A 25 -12.23 -17.87 4.54
CA GLN A 25 -13.01 -18.39 3.41
C GLN A 25 -12.20 -19.21 2.41
N GLN A 26 -10.92 -18.89 2.22
CA GLN A 26 -10.17 -19.38 1.08
C GLN A 26 -8.93 -20.21 1.41
N ASP A 27 -8.32 -19.99 2.60
CA ASP A 27 -7.04 -20.60 2.95
C ASP A 27 -7.15 -21.65 4.07
N THR A 28 -8.23 -21.64 4.86
CA THR A 28 -8.45 -22.61 5.94
C THR A 28 -9.22 -23.82 5.44
N GLY A 29 -8.54 -24.92 5.18
CA GLY A 29 -9.13 -26.26 5.10
C GLY A 29 -10.15 -26.56 3.98
N PHE A 30 -10.78 -25.57 3.39
CA PHE A 30 -11.80 -25.74 2.35
C PHE A 30 -11.25 -25.77 0.94
N SER A 31 -10.06 -25.25 0.71
CA SER A 31 -9.44 -25.24 -0.59
C SER A 31 -8.42 -26.39 -0.69
N LYS A 32 -8.76 -27.42 -1.46
CA LYS A 32 -7.82 -28.49 -1.85
C LYS A 32 -6.62 -27.98 -2.66
N LYS A 33 -6.60 -26.67 -2.98
CA LYS A 33 -5.56 -26.00 -3.77
C LYS A 33 -4.34 -25.57 -2.95
N HIS A 34 -4.45 -25.50 -1.62
CA HIS A 34 -3.36 -25.05 -0.77
C HIS A 34 -2.73 -26.22 -0.01
N LEU A 35 -1.45 -26.50 -0.31
CA LEU A 35 -0.66 -27.53 0.39
C LEU A 35 -0.38 -27.13 1.85
N ASN A 36 -0.34 -25.84 2.14
CA ASN A 36 -0.09 -25.28 3.47
C ASN A 36 -1.16 -24.24 3.78
N PRO A 37 -2.19 -24.57 4.58
CA PRO A 37 -3.20 -23.60 4.97
C PRO A 37 -2.58 -22.52 5.88
N THR A 38 -3.04 -21.28 5.70
CA THR A 38 -2.71 -20.16 6.58
C THR A 38 -3.34 -20.38 7.95
N ASN A 39 -2.53 -20.31 9.01
CA ASN A 39 -2.97 -20.40 10.39
C ASN A 39 -2.65 -19.09 11.12
N VAL A 40 -3.64 -18.26 11.38
CA VAL A 40 -3.44 -17.00 12.10
C VAL A 40 -3.40 -17.30 13.60
N ILE A 41 -2.23 -17.12 14.19
CA ILE A 41 -1.96 -17.39 15.61
C ILE A 41 -2.07 -16.14 16.48
N ALA A 42 -1.92 -14.94 15.89
CA ALA A 42 -2.10 -13.69 16.61
C ALA A 42 -2.64 -12.60 15.72
N LEU A 43 -3.45 -11.71 16.33
CA LEU A 43 -3.92 -10.44 15.76
C LEU A 43 -3.57 -9.33 16.73
N THR A 44 -2.98 -8.24 16.24
CA THR A 44 -2.72 -7.07 17.09
C THR A 44 -3.68 -5.91 16.79
N ASP A 45 -3.88 -5.09 17.79
CA ASP A 45 -4.37 -3.72 17.64
C ASP A 45 -3.37 -2.71 18.25
N SER A 46 -3.80 -1.48 18.50
CA SER A 46 -2.92 -0.43 19.06
C SER A 46 -2.60 -0.60 20.56
N LYS A 47 -3.23 -1.55 21.26
CA LYS A 47 -3.13 -1.69 22.73
C LYS A 47 -2.72 -3.08 23.18
N GLY A 48 -2.74 -4.08 22.27
CA GLY A 48 -2.45 -5.44 22.63
C GLY A 48 -2.69 -6.42 21.49
N PHE A 49 -2.87 -7.69 21.84
CA PHE A 49 -3.04 -8.76 20.87
C PHE A 49 -3.88 -9.92 21.42
N TRP A 50 -4.59 -10.57 20.52
CA TRP A 50 -5.13 -11.92 20.74
C TRP A 50 -4.10 -12.94 20.28
N PHE A 51 -3.90 -14.00 21.06
CA PHE A 51 -2.92 -15.04 20.74
C PHE A 51 -3.47 -16.44 21.05
N ASN A 52 -3.26 -17.36 20.12
CA ASN A 52 -3.50 -18.79 20.34
C ASN A 52 -2.49 -19.59 19.50
N ARG A 53 -1.61 -20.35 20.14
CA ARG A 53 -0.55 -21.11 19.45
C ARG A 53 -1.08 -22.14 18.43
N HIS A 54 -2.31 -22.57 18.56
CA HIS A 54 -2.96 -23.54 17.67
C HIS A 54 -3.77 -22.88 16.55
N GLY A 55 -3.86 -21.56 16.55
CA GLY A 55 -4.67 -20.73 15.67
C GLY A 55 -5.85 -20.10 16.41
N LEU A 56 -6.16 -18.87 16.05
CA LEU A 56 -7.27 -18.11 16.64
C LEU A 56 -8.60 -18.76 16.30
N LYS A 57 -9.49 -18.88 17.27
CA LYS A 57 -10.81 -19.54 17.15
C LYS A 57 -11.74 -18.85 16.13
N ILE A 58 -11.53 -17.59 15.84
CA ILE A 58 -12.27 -16.89 14.78
C ILE A 58 -12.22 -17.63 13.42
N GLN A 59 -11.19 -18.44 13.20
CA GLN A 59 -11.02 -19.22 11.97
C GLN A 59 -11.96 -20.44 11.85
N GLU A 60 -12.58 -20.83 12.95
CA GLU A 60 -13.45 -22.02 13.01
C GLU A 60 -14.89 -21.74 12.57
N ASN A 61 -15.28 -20.45 12.47
CA ASN A 61 -16.67 -20.03 12.26
C ASN A 61 -16.80 -19.12 11.03
N PRO A 62 -16.66 -19.63 9.81
CA PRO A 62 -16.75 -18.81 8.58
C PRO A 62 -18.11 -18.15 8.38
N GLU A 63 -19.19 -18.72 8.94
CA GLU A 63 -20.53 -18.18 8.91
C GLU A 63 -20.70 -16.89 9.73
N ASP A 64 -19.79 -16.63 10.65
CA ASP A 64 -19.84 -15.45 11.51
C ASP A 64 -19.14 -14.22 10.90
N ILE A 65 -18.47 -14.35 9.74
CA ILE A 65 -17.78 -13.25 9.06
C ILE A 65 -18.68 -12.00 8.91
N PRO A 66 -19.96 -12.10 8.50
CA PRO A 66 -20.80 -10.92 8.37
C PRO A 66 -21.04 -10.16 9.69
N LYS A 67 -20.86 -10.81 10.84
CA LYS A 67 -21.07 -10.20 12.16
C LYS A 67 -19.98 -9.22 12.57
N TRP A 68 -18.77 -9.35 11.99
CA TRP A 68 -17.61 -8.59 12.45
C TRP A 68 -16.78 -7.94 11.33
N ARG A 69 -16.99 -8.31 10.06
CA ARG A 69 -16.13 -7.82 8.97
C ARG A 69 -16.22 -6.31 8.78
N ASP A 70 -17.40 -5.76 8.83
CA ASP A 70 -17.66 -4.38 8.41
C ASP A 70 -17.50 -3.35 9.54
N SER A 71 -17.41 -3.79 10.80
CA SER A 71 -17.26 -2.93 11.97
C SER A 71 -16.07 -3.33 12.85
N LYS A 72 -15.25 -2.33 13.21
CA LYS A 72 -14.10 -2.55 14.11
C LYS A 72 -14.52 -2.89 15.53
N ASP A 73 -15.60 -2.30 15.99
CA ASP A 73 -16.08 -2.50 17.35
C ASP A 73 -16.74 -3.88 17.48
N GLU A 74 -17.58 -4.27 16.52
CA GLU A 74 -18.16 -5.62 16.46
C GLU A 74 -17.08 -6.69 16.34
N PHE A 75 -16.02 -6.43 15.55
CA PHE A 75 -14.88 -7.34 15.46
C PHE A 75 -14.21 -7.54 16.83
N LYS A 76 -13.95 -6.44 17.57
CA LYS A 76 -13.31 -6.52 18.88
C LYS A 76 -14.20 -7.23 19.91
N GLU A 77 -15.48 -6.95 19.92
CA GLU A 77 -16.45 -7.62 20.78
C GLU A 77 -16.50 -9.12 20.47
N TYR A 78 -16.56 -9.48 19.20
CA TYR A 78 -16.54 -10.87 18.76
C TYR A 78 -15.27 -11.61 19.23
N MET A 79 -14.10 -10.99 19.04
CA MET A 79 -12.81 -11.57 19.45
C MET A 79 -12.69 -11.76 20.98
N GLN A 80 -13.24 -10.83 21.79
CA GLN A 80 -13.24 -10.95 23.25
C GLN A 80 -13.98 -12.20 23.77
N GLY A 81 -14.96 -12.67 23.01
CA GLY A 81 -15.69 -13.90 23.31
C GLY A 81 -14.97 -15.19 22.93
N LEU A 82 -13.91 -15.13 22.13
CA LEU A 82 -13.25 -16.29 21.54
C LEU A 82 -11.88 -16.60 22.14
N ASP A 83 -10.98 -15.62 22.14
CA ASP A 83 -9.58 -15.79 22.51
C ASP A 83 -9.15 -14.77 23.56
N GLU A 84 -8.15 -15.10 24.37
CA GLU A 84 -7.61 -14.21 25.38
C GLU A 84 -6.91 -13.00 24.75
N TYR A 85 -7.22 -11.81 25.29
CA TYR A 85 -6.58 -10.56 24.91
C TYR A 85 -5.47 -10.19 25.89
N ASN A 86 -4.26 -10.01 25.38
CA ASN A 86 -3.08 -9.63 26.12
C ASN A 86 -2.72 -8.17 25.83
N GLN A 87 -2.60 -7.35 26.86
CA GLN A 87 -2.05 -6.02 26.72
C GLN A 87 -0.54 -6.10 26.51
N TYR A 88 0.01 -5.17 25.72
CA TYR A 88 1.46 -5.04 25.57
C TYR A 88 1.87 -3.55 25.56
N ASP A 89 3.10 -3.29 26.00
CA ASP A 89 3.70 -1.95 25.90
C ASP A 89 4.34 -1.74 24.51
N ASN A 90 4.82 -2.81 23.90
CA ASN A 90 5.43 -2.78 22.57
C ASN A 90 5.40 -4.16 21.88
N LEU A 91 5.62 -4.18 20.57
CA LEU A 91 5.63 -5.40 19.75
C LEU A 91 6.70 -6.44 20.15
N SER A 92 7.72 -6.05 20.91
CA SER A 92 8.74 -6.99 21.39
C SER A 92 8.19 -7.98 22.40
N ASP A 93 7.10 -7.64 23.12
CA ASP A 93 6.42 -8.55 24.05
C ASP A 93 5.78 -9.72 23.30
N LEU A 94 5.18 -9.44 22.14
CA LEU A 94 4.64 -10.49 21.26
C LEU A 94 5.75 -11.37 20.69
N LEU A 95 6.89 -10.81 20.25
CA LEU A 95 8.05 -11.60 19.80
C LEU A 95 8.58 -12.51 20.91
N LYS A 96 8.64 -11.99 22.14
CA LYS A 96 9.08 -12.77 23.30
C LYS A 96 8.12 -13.94 23.57
N LEU A 97 6.82 -13.69 23.60
CA LEU A 97 5.81 -14.72 23.78
C LEU A 97 5.93 -15.84 22.74
N ILE A 98 6.03 -15.46 21.46
CA ILE A 98 6.20 -16.40 20.34
C ILE A 98 7.44 -17.28 20.54
N LYS A 99 8.55 -16.68 20.97
CA LYS A 99 9.79 -17.38 21.24
C LYS A 99 9.68 -18.32 22.45
N ASP A 100 9.06 -17.86 23.52
CA ASP A 100 8.84 -18.63 24.75
C ASP A 100 7.92 -19.83 24.49
N GLU A 101 6.98 -19.72 23.56
CA GLU A 101 6.12 -20.80 23.06
C GLU A 101 6.83 -21.78 22.10
N GLY A 102 8.09 -21.57 21.79
CA GLY A 102 8.89 -22.43 20.92
C GLY A 102 8.51 -22.39 19.44
N MET A 103 7.88 -21.30 18.98
CA MET A 103 7.39 -21.14 17.62
C MET A 103 8.34 -20.35 16.70
N ALA A 104 9.53 -20.01 17.17
CA ALA A 104 10.51 -19.26 16.40
C ALA A 104 10.91 -19.99 15.09
N GLY A 105 11.12 -19.24 14.00
CA GLY A 105 11.53 -19.75 12.69
C GLY A 105 10.40 -20.21 11.76
N GLU A 106 9.14 -20.16 12.21
CA GLU A 106 7.99 -20.66 11.44
C GLU A 106 6.89 -19.61 11.22
N ILE A 107 7.20 -18.30 11.44
CA ILE A 107 6.19 -17.25 11.47
C ILE A 107 6.35 -16.28 10.32
N ALA A 108 5.22 -15.87 9.73
CA ALA A 108 5.13 -14.71 8.87
C ALA A 108 4.36 -13.59 9.58
N PHE A 109 4.97 -12.43 9.73
CA PHE A 109 4.31 -11.21 10.18
C PHE A 109 3.70 -10.50 8.99
N VAL A 110 2.40 -10.21 9.04
CA VAL A 110 1.68 -9.44 8.04
C VAL A 110 1.40 -8.06 8.63
N ASP A 111 2.17 -7.04 8.21
CA ASP A 111 2.03 -5.66 8.69
C ASP A 111 1.05 -4.87 7.83
N ILE A 112 -0.10 -4.54 8.43
CA ILE A 112 -1.19 -3.77 7.83
C ILE A 112 -1.41 -2.46 8.63
N THR A 113 -0.40 -2.02 9.35
CA THR A 113 -0.46 -0.81 10.16
C THR A 113 -0.05 0.43 9.37
N ALA A 114 -0.18 1.60 9.99
CA ALA A 114 0.38 2.86 9.53
C ALA A 114 1.49 3.37 10.48
N GLY A 115 2.02 2.49 11.34
CA GLY A 115 3.07 2.83 12.31
C GLY A 115 4.38 3.24 11.62
N LYS A 116 5.20 3.99 12.34
CA LYS A 116 6.47 4.56 11.84
C LYS A 116 7.66 3.92 12.56
N ASP A 117 8.22 4.59 13.56
CA ASP A 117 9.47 4.18 14.22
C ASP A 117 9.39 2.79 14.87
N ASP A 118 8.33 2.52 15.62
CA ASP A 118 8.11 1.23 16.29
C ASP A 118 8.10 0.08 15.29
N LEU A 119 7.45 0.27 14.14
CA LEU A 119 7.35 -0.74 13.09
C LEU A 119 8.66 -0.89 12.32
N ARG A 120 9.39 0.22 12.05
CA ARG A 120 10.73 0.14 11.49
C ARG A 120 11.64 -0.70 12.38
N ASP A 121 11.69 -0.41 13.67
CA ASP A 121 12.56 -1.09 14.62
C ASP A 121 12.17 -2.56 14.78
N PHE A 122 10.87 -2.85 14.80
CA PHE A 122 10.36 -4.21 14.78
C PHE A 122 10.78 -4.96 13.52
N HIS A 123 10.60 -4.37 12.34
CA HIS A 123 11.00 -4.98 11.06
C HIS A 123 12.51 -5.24 11.02
N LEU A 124 13.32 -4.26 11.43
CA LEU A 124 14.79 -4.42 11.49
C LEU A 124 15.17 -5.56 12.45
N LYS A 125 14.53 -5.64 13.62
CA LYS A 125 14.76 -6.71 14.58
C LYS A 125 14.42 -8.09 14.01
N VAL A 126 13.25 -8.23 13.38
CA VAL A 126 12.86 -9.49 12.73
C VAL A 126 13.85 -9.91 11.66
N ILE A 127 14.24 -8.99 10.78
CA ILE A 127 15.14 -9.31 9.66
C ILE A 127 16.57 -9.60 10.12
N ASN A 128 17.05 -8.93 11.19
CA ASN A 128 18.43 -9.10 11.68
C ASN A 128 18.58 -10.28 12.65
N ASP A 129 17.60 -10.51 13.52
CA ASP A 129 17.75 -11.34 14.71
C ASP A 129 16.95 -12.65 14.65
N SER A 130 16.21 -12.91 13.57
CA SER A 130 15.41 -14.10 13.40
C SER A 130 15.38 -14.62 11.96
N GLU A 131 14.69 -15.73 11.72
CA GLU A 131 14.46 -16.31 10.38
C GLU A 131 13.02 -16.10 9.89
N GLU A 132 12.22 -15.31 10.61
CA GLU A 132 10.83 -15.02 10.28
C GLU A 132 10.71 -14.16 9.02
N THR A 133 9.50 -14.14 8.48
CA THR A 133 9.14 -13.39 7.27
C THR A 133 8.28 -12.19 7.64
N ILE A 134 8.46 -11.07 6.95
CA ILE A 134 7.56 -9.92 6.98
C ILE A 134 6.91 -9.77 5.61
N ILE A 135 5.59 -9.55 5.58
CA ILE A 135 4.83 -9.12 4.42
C ILE A 135 4.13 -7.82 4.81
N THR A 136 4.39 -6.72 4.11
CA THR A 136 3.86 -5.43 4.55
C THR A 136 3.12 -4.66 3.46
N ALA A 137 2.02 -4.01 3.86
CA ALA A 137 1.37 -2.93 3.12
C ALA A 137 1.74 -1.55 3.69
N ASN A 138 2.44 -1.50 4.83
CA ASN A 138 2.91 -0.27 5.45
C ASN A 138 4.08 0.32 4.66
N LYS A 139 3.89 1.49 4.10
CA LYS A 139 4.91 2.20 3.31
C LYS A 139 6.02 2.80 4.18
N ASN A 140 5.72 3.13 5.44
CA ASN A 140 6.61 3.94 6.27
C ASN A 140 8.00 3.30 6.46
N PRO A 141 8.16 2.02 6.86
CA PRO A 141 9.47 1.44 7.09
C PRO A 141 10.43 1.50 5.90
N ILE A 142 9.90 1.55 4.67
CA ILE A 142 10.70 1.49 3.44
C ILE A 142 10.72 2.79 2.62
N SER A 143 9.99 3.84 3.04
CA SER A 143 9.92 5.11 2.31
C SER A 143 10.44 6.32 3.07
N ILE A 144 10.13 6.44 4.39
CA ILE A 144 10.43 7.67 5.14
C ILE A 144 11.82 7.68 5.78
N TYR A 145 12.49 6.53 5.87
CA TYR A 145 13.85 6.41 6.41
C TYR A 145 14.89 6.37 5.28
N SER A 146 16.16 6.29 5.64
CA SER A 146 17.27 6.24 4.68
C SER A 146 17.22 5.02 3.76
N THR A 147 17.92 5.09 2.64
CA THR A 147 18.07 3.95 1.72
C THR A 147 18.79 2.78 2.38
N ASP A 148 19.62 3.01 3.39
CA ASP A 148 20.27 1.94 4.15
C ASP A 148 19.25 1.09 4.93
N VAL A 149 18.22 1.73 5.50
CA VAL A 149 17.11 1.01 6.14
C VAL A 149 16.36 0.17 5.11
N PHE A 150 16.01 0.74 3.96
CA PHE A 150 15.39 0.01 2.86
C PHE A 150 16.24 -1.20 2.44
N SER A 151 17.53 -0.99 2.19
CA SER A 151 18.47 -2.05 1.77
C SER A 151 18.61 -3.14 2.82
N THR A 152 18.65 -2.77 4.11
CA THR A 152 18.72 -3.73 5.21
C THR A 152 17.45 -4.58 5.28
N LEU A 153 16.27 -3.97 5.19
CA LEU A 153 15.00 -4.68 5.24
C LEU A 153 14.81 -5.61 4.04
N THR A 154 15.18 -5.17 2.85
CA THR A 154 14.92 -5.89 1.60
C THR A 154 16.06 -6.82 1.15
N ARG A 155 17.17 -6.90 1.92
CA ARG A 155 18.35 -7.73 1.55
C ARG A 155 18.04 -9.22 1.38
N TYR A 156 17.06 -9.73 2.13
CA TYR A 156 16.56 -11.09 2.00
C TYR A 156 15.17 -11.06 1.35
N ARG A 157 15.13 -11.08 0.02
CA ARG A 157 13.89 -10.95 -0.76
C ARG A 157 12.85 -12.00 -0.41
N GLU A 158 13.26 -13.20 -0.06
CA GLU A 158 12.40 -14.29 0.36
C GLU A 158 11.76 -14.08 1.74
N ARG A 159 12.32 -13.14 2.53
CA ARG A 159 11.87 -12.87 3.90
C ARG A 159 11.17 -11.52 4.08
N TYR A 160 11.33 -10.58 3.15
CA TYR A 160 10.70 -9.26 3.23
C TYR A 160 9.84 -8.98 2.01
N GLY A 161 8.53 -9.04 2.17
CA GLY A 161 7.54 -8.77 1.16
C GLY A 161 6.95 -7.35 1.30
N PHE A 162 6.93 -6.59 0.21
CA PHE A 162 6.43 -5.22 0.21
C PHE A 162 5.65 -4.84 -1.06
N LEU A 163 5.18 -5.84 -1.81
CA LEU A 163 4.46 -5.59 -3.08
C LEU A 163 3.19 -4.76 -2.88
N CYS A 164 2.55 -4.90 -1.70
CA CYS A 164 1.30 -4.19 -1.39
C CYS A 164 1.49 -2.72 -1.01
N THR A 165 2.72 -2.23 -0.88
CA THR A 165 2.99 -0.82 -0.56
C THR A 165 2.72 0.13 -1.72
N VAL A 166 2.66 -0.39 -2.95
CA VAL A 166 2.31 0.36 -4.16
C VAL A 166 1.18 -0.35 -4.90
N MET A 167 0.11 0.36 -5.22
CA MET A 167 -1.06 -0.15 -5.96
C MET A 167 -1.66 -1.44 -5.36
N ALA A 168 -1.76 -1.53 -4.03
CA ALA A 168 -2.40 -2.64 -3.32
C ALA A 168 -1.91 -4.04 -3.75
N GLY A 169 -0.66 -4.15 -4.20
CA GLY A 169 -0.08 -5.41 -4.64
C GLY A 169 -0.31 -5.77 -6.11
N ALA A 170 -0.77 -4.84 -6.95
CA ALA A 170 -0.62 -4.97 -8.40
C ALA A 170 0.86 -5.13 -8.78
N ASN A 171 1.14 -5.59 -9.99
CA ASN A 171 2.49 -6.00 -10.39
C ASN A 171 3.51 -4.83 -10.55
N ALA A 172 3.22 -3.63 -10.03
CA ALA A 172 4.12 -2.49 -10.17
C ALA A 172 5.50 -2.76 -9.53
N VAL A 173 5.53 -3.09 -8.25
CA VAL A 173 6.80 -3.36 -7.53
C VAL A 173 7.46 -4.64 -8.03
N SER A 174 6.69 -5.71 -8.30
CA SER A 174 7.27 -6.96 -8.79
C SER A 174 7.99 -6.80 -10.12
N ASN A 175 7.42 -6.03 -11.06
CA ASN A 175 8.09 -5.78 -12.33
C ASN A 175 9.36 -4.92 -12.17
N LEU A 176 9.38 -3.96 -11.26
CA LEU A 176 10.59 -3.19 -10.98
C LEU A 176 11.70 -4.06 -10.37
N LEU A 177 11.32 -5.06 -9.54
CA LEU A 177 12.25 -6.07 -9.06
C LEU A 177 12.79 -6.95 -10.20
N ASP A 178 11.93 -7.36 -11.14
CA ASP A 178 12.34 -8.15 -12.31
C ASP A 178 13.31 -7.35 -13.19
N TYR A 179 13.10 -6.04 -13.40
CA TYR A 179 14.03 -5.18 -14.12
C TYR A 179 15.37 -5.06 -13.40
N TYR A 180 15.34 -4.86 -12.08
CA TYR A 180 16.58 -4.84 -11.28
C TYR A 180 17.35 -6.16 -11.40
N ASP A 181 16.68 -7.30 -11.29
CA ASP A 181 17.30 -8.63 -11.36
C ASP A 181 17.88 -8.95 -12.74
N THR A 182 17.24 -8.46 -13.78
CA THR A 182 17.71 -8.64 -15.18
C THR A 182 18.69 -7.55 -15.62
N SER A 183 19.03 -6.61 -14.73
CA SER A 183 19.88 -5.45 -15.05
C SER A 183 19.31 -4.56 -16.16
N GLU A 184 17.98 -4.54 -16.30
CA GLU A 184 17.29 -3.68 -17.25
C GLU A 184 17.25 -2.25 -16.72
N ILE A 185 17.62 -1.27 -17.55
CA ILE A 185 17.67 0.14 -17.15
C ILE A 185 16.28 0.76 -17.25
N VAL A 186 15.76 1.22 -16.11
CA VAL A 186 14.52 2.00 -16.07
C VAL A 186 14.84 3.46 -16.40
N ASN A 187 14.38 3.93 -17.55
CA ASN A 187 14.63 5.28 -18.04
C ASN A 187 13.59 6.29 -17.56
N ARG A 188 12.34 5.83 -17.40
CA ARG A 188 11.22 6.70 -17.03
C ARG A 188 10.12 5.93 -16.32
N ILE A 189 9.54 6.56 -15.30
CA ILE A 189 8.26 6.16 -14.70
C ILE A 189 7.33 7.36 -14.72
N GLU A 190 6.09 7.16 -15.17
CA GLU A 190 4.98 8.10 -15.00
C GLU A 190 3.82 7.35 -14.35
N ALA A 191 3.33 7.86 -13.22
CA ALA A 191 2.30 7.13 -12.48
C ALA A 191 1.27 8.06 -11.83
N CYS A 192 0.00 7.68 -11.93
CA CYS A 192 -1.08 8.18 -11.11
C CYS A 192 -1.30 7.18 -9.97
N PHE A 193 -0.81 7.50 -8.78
CA PHE A 193 -0.77 6.60 -7.62
C PHE A 193 -1.87 6.86 -6.57
N SER A 194 -2.71 7.88 -6.77
CA SER A 194 -3.77 8.23 -5.83
C SER A 194 -5.14 8.10 -6.49
N GLY A 195 -6.01 7.29 -5.90
CA GLY A 195 -7.41 7.17 -6.34
C GLY A 195 -8.19 8.47 -6.13
N THR A 196 -7.98 9.12 -4.98
CA THR A 196 -8.59 10.42 -4.65
C THR A 196 -8.23 11.49 -5.67
N LEU A 197 -6.92 11.71 -5.89
CA LEU A 197 -6.45 12.73 -6.83
C LEU A 197 -6.79 12.39 -8.29
N GLY A 198 -6.85 11.09 -8.62
CA GLY A 198 -7.35 10.62 -9.91
C GLY A 198 -8.82 10.99 -10.14
N TYR A 199 -9.66 10.75 -9.14
CA TYR A 199 -11.07 11.13 -9.15
C TYR A 199 -11.24 12.65 -9.29
N LEU A 200 -10.53 13.45 -8.46
CA LEU A 200 -10.58 14.92 -8.55
C LEU A 200 -10.20 15.41 -9.94
N CYS A 201 -9.11 14.93 -10.52
CA CYS A 201 -8.70 15.32 -11.87
C CYS A 201 -9.75 14.97 -12.93
N ALA A 202 -10.35 13.78 -12.84
CA ALA A 202 -11.35 13.32 -13.81
C ALA A 202 -12.65 14.12 -13.73
N GLU A 203 -13.07 14.56 -12.54
CA GLU A 203 -14.26 15.40 -12.39
C GLU A 203 -13.99 16.86 -12.79
N LEU A 204 -12.84 17.43 -12.41
CA LEU A 204 -12.43 18.77 -12.77
C LEU A 204 -12.27 18.95 -14.30
N GLU A 205 -11.82 17.92 -15.01
CA GLU A 205 -11.69 17.94 -16.48
C GLU A 205 -13.03 18.20 -17.18
N LYS A 206 -14.17 17.79 -16.57
CA LYS A 206 -15.51 18.04 -17.13
C LYS A 206 -15.84 19.55 -17.12
N GLY A 207 -15.35 20.30 -16.12
CA GLY A 207 -15.56 21.75 -16.00
C GLY A 207 -16.96 22.15 -15.55
N GLU A 208 -17.72 21.24 -14.96
CA GLU A 208 -19.11 21.44 -14.57
C GLU A 208 -19.27 21.91 -13.13
N ARG A 209 -18.28 21.65 -12.28
CA ARG A 209 -18.33 21.83 -10.82
C ARG A 209 -17.05 22.44 -10.28
N SER A 210 -17.14 23.11 -9.13
CA SER A 210 -15.97 23.64 -8.43
C SER A 210 -15.14 22.52 -7.78
N PHE A 211 -13.88 22.84 -7.49
CA PHE A 211 -12.98 21.90 -6.79
C PHE A 211 -13.52 21.54 -5.41
N SER A 212 -13.98 22.53 -4.64
CA SER A 212 -14.52 22.31 -3.29
C SER A 212 -15.77 21.41 -3.28
N GLU A 213 -16.66 21.54 -4.27
CA GLU A 213 -17.81 20.65 -4.41
C GLU A 213 -17.40 19.21 -4.71
N ILE A 214 -16.44 19.01 -5.61
CA ILE A 214 -15.94 17.68 -5.99
C ILE A 214 -15.19 17.03 -4.80
N LEU A 215 -14.41 17.82 -4.05
CA LEU A 215 -13.72 17.33 -2.86
C LEU A 215 -14.69 16.91 -1.76
N ASN A 216 -15.77 17.67 -1.57
CA ASN A 216 -16.82 17.29 -0.62
C ASN A 216 -17.46 15.95 -0.99
N ASP A 217 -17.82 15.76 -2.26
CA ASP A 217 -18.35 14.48 -2.72
C ASP A 217 -17.36 13.34 -2.53
N ALA A 218 -16.08 13.56 -2.82
CA ALA A 218 -15.04 12.56 -2.61
C ALA A 218 -14.96 12.13 -1.12
N LYS A 219 -15.10 13.10 -0.21
CA LYS A 219 -15.14 12.85 1.24
C LYS A 219 -16.39 12.05 1.62
N ASP A 220 -17.56 12.45 1.14
CA ASP A 220 -18.83 11.77 1.43
C ASP A 220 -18.89 10.33 0.89
N MET A 221 -18.25 10.09 -0.25
CA MET A 221 -18.08 8.75 -0.84
C MET A 221 -16.98 7.91 -0.16
N GLY A 222 -16.24 8.48 0.81
CA GLY A 222 -15.15 7.78 1.49
C GLY A 222 -13.92 7.56 0.60
N TYR A 223 -13.70 8.38 -0.41
CA TYR A 223 -12.51 8.32 -1.27
C TYR A 223 -11.31 9.02 -0.65
N THR A 224 -11.53 9.93 0.32
CA THR A 224 -10.45 10.64 1.00
C THR A 224 -10.02 9.93 2.28
N GLU A 225 -8.81 10.23 2.74
CA GLU A 225 -8.40 10.01 4.13
C GLU A 225 -9.34 10.77 5.09
N PRO A 226 -9.36 10.44 6.39
CA PRO A 226 -10.21 11.14 7.36
C PRO A 226 -10.05 12.65 7.32
N HIS A 227 -8.84 13.16 7.08
CA HIS A 227 -8.58 14.56 6.77
C HIS A 227 -8.14 14.69 5.30
N PRO A 228 -8.94 15.32 4.41
CA PRO A 228 -8.63 15.37 2.98
C PRO A 228 -7.29 16.04 2.63
N LYS A 229 -6.72 16.88 3.52
CA LYS A 229 -5.38 17.46 3.31
C LYS A 229 -4.30 16.39 3.14
N ASP A 230 -4.47 15.21 3.75
CA ASP A 230 -3.50 14.12 3.68
C ASP A 230 -3.42 13.50 2.27
N ASP A 231 -4.49 13.59 1.49
CA ASP A 231 -4.48 13.24 0.07
C ASP A 231 -3.88 14.38 -0.76
N LEU A 232 -4.29 15.63 -0.48
CA LEU A 232 -3.97 16.80 -1.32
C LEU A 232 -2.51 17.25 -1.19
N ASN A 233 -1.80 16.88 -0.10
CA ASN A 233 -0.40 17.22 0.10
C ASN A 233 0.57 16.43 -0.79
N GLY A 234 0.11 15.37 -1.45
CA GLY A 234 0.90 14.53 -2.36
C GLY A 234 1.94 13.62 -1.70
N LEU A 235 2.06 13.62 -0.38
CA LEU A 235 3.09 12.84 0.35
C LEU A 235 2.94 11.33 0.15
N ASP A 236 1.73 10.80 0.04
CA ASP A 236 1.51 9.38 -0.25
C ASP A 236 2.00 9.00 -1.65
N VAL A 237 1.78 9.86 -2.62
CA VAL A 237 2.27 9.69 -4.00
C VAL A 237 3.80 9.75 -4.04
N ALA A 238 4.41 10.70 -3.31
CA ALA A 238 5.86 10.82 -3.21
C ALA A 238 6.50 9.58 -2.55
N ARG A 239 5.91 9.05 -1.45
CA ARG A 239 6.37 7.80 -0.82
C ARG A 239 6.32 6.62 -1.78
N LYS A 240 5.27 6.49 -2.58
CA LYS A 240 5.16 5.44 -3.60
C LYS A 240 6.24 5.57 -4.68
N LEU A 241 6.54 6.80 -5.12
CA LEU A 241 7.65 7.06 -6.05
C LEU A 241 9.00 6.66 -5.45
N ILE A 242 9.25 7.01 -4.17
CA ILE A 242 10.48 6.62 -3.45
C ILE A 242 10.62 5.10 -3.42
N ILE A 243 9.55 4.38 -3.07
CA ILE A 243 9.56 2.90 -3.03
C ILE A 243 9.89 2.34 -4.41
N CYS A 244 9.22 2.82 -5.46
CA CYS A 244 9.52 2.39 -6.83
C CYS A 244 11.00 2.63 -7.17
N ALA A 245 11.50 3.86 -6.96
CA ALA A 245 12.88 4.23 -7.32
C ALA A 245 13.92 3.40 -6.56
N ARG A 246 13.72 3.18 -5.27
CA ARG A 246 14.60 2.31 -4.46
C ARG A 246 14.57 0.87 -4.94
N THR A 247 13.44 0.39 -5.43
CA THR A 247 13.28 -1.00 -5.89
C THR A 247 14.16 -1.31 -7.10
N PHE A 248 14.43 -0.34 -7.97
CA PHE A 248 15.36 -0.51 -9.09
C PHE A 248 16.73 0.18 -8.87
N GLY A 249 17.09 0.43 -7.60
CA GLY A 249 18.48 0.71 -7.19
C GLY A 249 18.84 2.17 -6.98
N HIS A 250 17.86 3.13 -7.02
CA HIS A 250 18.16 4.53 -6.76
C HIS A 250 18.23 4.85 -5.26
N ASN A 251 19.25 5.62 -4.87
CA ASN A 251 19.30 6.22 -3.54
C ASN A 251 18.52 7.54 -3.56
N VAL A 252 17.29 7.52 -3.07
CA VAL A 252 16.37 8.65 -3.07
C VAL A 252 15.63 8.75 -1.75
N SER A 253 15.38 9.96 -1.29
CA SER A 253 14.66 10.32 -0.08
C SER A 253 13.68 11.47 -0.35
N MET A 254 12.84 11.82 0.63
CA MET A 254 11.82 12.87 0.43
C MET A 254 12.41 14.23 0.00
N PRO A 255 13.56 14.72 0.52
CA PRO A 255 14.17 15.97 0.05
C PRO A 255 14.61 15.96 -1.43
N ASP A 256 14.78 14.78 -2.03
CA ASP A 256 15.15 14.66 -3.45
C ASP A 256 13.95 14.75 -4.39
N ILE A 257 12.73 14.77 -3.85
CA ILE A 257 11.47 14.86 -4.60
C ILE A 257 11.08 16.34 -4.76
N GLU A 258 10.96 16.79 -5.99
CA GLU A 258 10.26 18.05 -6.31
C GLU A 258 8.77 17.79 -6.15
N LEU A 259 8.24 18.11 -4.95
CA LEU A 259 6.85 17.86 -4.56
C LEU A 259 6.02 19.13 -4.63
N GLU A 260 4.99 19.13 -5.43
CA GLU A 260 3.94 20.15 -5.48
C GLU A 260 2.63 19.52 -5.00
N GLY A 261 2.00 20.08 -3.96
CA GLY A 261 0.68 19.68 -3.50
C GLY A 261 -0.38 19.91 -4.60
N PHE A 262 -1.55 19.29 -4.44
CA PHE A 262 -2.66 19.54 -5.37
C PHE A 262 -3.19 20.97 -5.28
N ILE A 263 -3.14 21.53 -4.07
CA ILE A 263 -3.49 22.92 -3.73
C ILE A 263 -2.30 23.59 -3.04
N ASP A 264 -2.37 24.92 -2.90
CA ASP A 264 -1.34 25.72 -2.24
C ASP A 264 -1.13 25.25 -0.78
N GLU A 265 0.13 25.30 -0.33
CA GLU A 265 0.53 24.85 1.02
C GLU A 265 -0.18 25.60 2.14
N SER A 266 -0.59 26.87 1.91
CA SER A 266 -1.31 27.67 2.92
C SER A 266 -2.60 27.02 3.39
N PHE A 267 -3.30 26.26 2.53
CA PHE A 267 -4.50 25.50 2.91
C PHE A 267 -4.14 24.24 3.71
N LEU A 268 -2.99 23.62 3.45
CA LEU A 268 -2.60 22.33 4.06
C LEU A 268 -2.22 22.45 5.54
N ASN A 269 -2.07 23.67 6.06
CA ASN A 269 -1.72 23.94 7.46
C ASN A 269 -2.95 24.00 8.41
N ILE A 270 -4.16 23.74 7.91
CA ILE A 270 -5.39 23.74 8.70
C ILE A 270 -5.64 22.33 9.24
N ASP A 271 -5.75 22.20 10.57
CA ASP A 271 -5.89 20.89 11.23
C ASP A 271 -7.34 20.47 11.48
N ASP A 272 -8.24 21.44 11.65
CA ASP A 272 -9.67 21.15 11.77
C ASP A 272 -10.26 20.84 10.39
N VAL A 273 -11.01 19.73 10.29
CA VAL A 273 -11.54 19.26 9.00
C VAL A 273 -12.61 20.19 8.44
N ASP A 274 -13.47 20.75 9.30
CA ASP A 274 -14.58 21.60 8.86
C ASP A 274 -14.03 22.98 8.42
N ASP A 275 -13.09 23.53 9.18
CA ASP A 275 -12.37 24.77 8.82
C ASP A 275 -11.57 24.59 7.52
N PHE A 276 -10.93 23.42 7.33
CA PHE A 276 -10.24 23.08 6.11
C PHE A 276 -11.21 23.04 4.93
N MET A 277 -12.33 22.32 5.03
CA MET A 277 -13.34 22.20 3.96
C MET A 277 -13.97 23.55 3.60
N GLU A 278 -14.09 24.48 4.55
CA GLU A 278 -14.53 25.85 4.25
C GLU A 278 -13.45 26.64 3.52
N SER A 279 -12.19 26.52 3.97
CA SER A 279 -11.06 27.27 3.41
C SER A 279 -10.74 26.90 1.96
N VAL A 280 -10.88 25.61 1.58
CA VAL A 280 -10.55 25.13 0.22
C VAL A 280 -11.42 25.73 -0.87
N LYS A 281 -12.56 26.35 -0.53
CA LYS A 281 -13.35 27.18 -1.48
C LYS A 281 -12.52 28.32 -2.08
N GLY A 282 -11.53 28.80 -1.31
CA GLY A 282 -10.56 29.80 -1.80
C GLY A 282 -9.66 29.32 -2.93
N ALA A 283 -9.48 27.99 -3.09
CA ALA A 283 -8.69 27.41 -4.15
C ALA A 283 -9.49 27.18 -5.47
N ASP A 284 -10.81 27.30 -5.45
CA ASP A 284 -11.69 26.95 -6.58
C ASP A 284 -11.29 27.65 -7.87
N GLN A 285 -11.02 28.97 -7.80
CA GLN A 285 -10.68 29.75 -8.98
C GLN A 285 -9.30 29.38 -9.54
N GLU A 286 -8.31 29.22 -8.68
CA GLU A 286 -6.95 28.83 -9.10
C GLU A 286 -6.96 27.47 -9.79
N ILE A 287 -7.63 26.48 -9.18
CA ILE A 287 -7.75 25.13 -9.75
C ILE A 287 -8.48 25.16 -11.08
N LYS A 288 -9.59 25.90 -11.15
CA LYS A 288 -10.33 26.08 -12.40
C LYS A 288 -9.43 26.67 -13.51
N ASP A 289 -8.67 27.72 -13.19
CA ASP A 289 -7.80 28.38 -14.17
C ASP A 289 -6.69 27.44 -14.66
N LYS A 290 -6.12 26.61 -13.79
CA LYS A 290 -5.15 25.56 -14.17
C LYS A 290 -5.74 24.57 -15.19
N PHE A 291 -6.96 24.05 -14.93
CA PHE A 291 -7.63 23.10 -15.81
C PHE A 291 -8.07 23.74 -17.13
N ASP A 292 -8.65 24.93 -17.10
CA ASP A 292 -9.07 25.67 -18.29
C ASP A 292 -7.86 26.02 -19.17
N SER A 293 -6.75 26.43 -18.57
CA SER A 293 -5.50 26.71 -19.25
C SER A 293 -4.93 25.49 -19.97
N ALA A 294 -4.93 24.31 -19.29
CA ALA A 294 -4.51 23.06 -19.93
C ALA A 294 -5.43 22.68 -21.09
N LYS A 295 -6.76 22.77 -20.89
CA LYS A 295 -7.77 22.53 -21.93
C LYS A 295 -7.62 23.44 -23.13
N GLY A 296 -7.33 24.74 -22.92
CA GLY A 296 -7.05 25.69 -23.98
C GLY A 296 -5.83 25.33 -24.85
N ARG A 297 -4.91 24.52 -24.34
CA ARG A 297 -3.76 23.93 -25.05
C ARG A 297 -4.02 22.51 -25.60
N GLY A 298 -5.26 22.03 -25.56
CA GLY A 298 -5.62 20.67 -25.99
C GLY A 298 -5.04 19.58 -25.07
N LYS A 299 -4.83 19.89 -23.78
CA LYS A 299 -4.30 19.00 -22.76
C LYS A 299 -5.34 18.78 -21.65
N THR A 300 -5.09 17.76 -20.83
CA THR A 300 -5.75 17.61 -19.54
C THR A 300 -4.71 17.50 -18.43
N LEU A 301 -5.13 17.66 -17.17
CA LEU A 301 -4.26 17.56 -16.01
C LEU A 301 -4.43 16.21 -15.32
N ARG A 302 -3.32 15.63 -14.89
CA ARG A 302 -3.28 14.48 -13.98
C ARG A 302 -2.27 14.75 -12.86
N TYR A 303 -2.52 14.22 -11.68
CA TYR A 303 -1.55 14.28 -10.58
C TYR A 303 -0.59 13.10 -10.72
N VAL A 304 0.66 13.39 -11.02
CA VAL A 304 1.61 12.39 -11.54
C VAL A 304 2.86 12.34 -10.68
N ALA A 305 3.27 11.12 -10.30
CA ALA A 305 4.63 10.83 -9.91
C ALA A 305 5.47 10.58 -11.16
N ASN A 306 6.59 11.27 -11.28
CA ASN A 306 7.45 11.19 -12.42
C ASN A 306 8.91 10.95 -12.02
N PHE A 307 9.51 9.91 -12.60
CA PHE A 307 10.94 9.66 -12.58
C PHE A 307 11.48 9.74 -14.01
N ASN A 308 12.61 10.43 -14.20
CA ASN A 308 13.35 10.40 -15.45
C ASN A 308 14.85 10.22 -15.17
N LEU A 309 15.46 9.31 -15.92
CA LEU A 309 16.89 9.19 -16.06
C LEU A 309 17.32 9.98 -17.31
N SER A 310 18.18 10.96 -17.14
CA SER A 310 18.74 11.73 -18.28
C SER A 310 19.93 11.01 -18.91
N GLU A 311 20.27 11.36 -20.14
CA GLU A 311 21.39 10.78 -20.89
C GLU A 311 22.75 10.93 -20.18
N ASN A 312 22.91 11.96 -19.34
CA ASN A 312 24.13 12.16 -18.52
C ASN A 312 24.12 11.39 -17.20
N GLY A 313 23.10 10.52 -16.96
CA GLY A 313 22.98 9.69 -15.79
C GLY A 313 22.33 10.36 -14.58
N ASN A 314 21.91 11.63 -14.68
CA ASN A 314 21.22 12.29 -13.57
C ASN A 314 19.75 11.86 -13.52
N SER A 315 19.25 11.61 -12.31
CA SER A 315 17.86 11.26 -12.06
C SER A 315 17.08 12.47 -11.53
N THR A 316 15.84 12.60 -11.97
CA THR A 316 14.89 13.61 -11.47
C THR A 316 13.63 12.93 -10.96
N PHE A 317 13.10 13.43 -9.85
CA PHE A 317 11.91 12.90 -9.18
C PHE A 317 10.95 14.05 -8.93
N LYS A 318 9.75 13.99 -9.54
CA LYS A 318 8.75 15.04 -9.44
C LYS A 318 7.38 14.46 -9.12
N VAL A 319 6.63 15.16 -8.29
CA VAL A 319 5.24 14.82 -7.94
C VAL A 319 4.43 16.11 -8.01
N GLY A 320 3.35 16.11 -8.79
CA GLY A 320 2.49 17.28 -8.95
C GLY A 320 1.53 17.15 -10.13
N LEU A 321 0.78 18.23 -10.38
CA LEU A 321 -0.08 18.32 -11.55
C LEU A 321 0.76 18.40 -12.84
N LYS A 322 0.40 17.55 -13.80
CA LYS A 322 1.08 17.46 -15.10
C LYS A 322 0.09 17.51 -16.24
N GLU A 323 0.42 18.31 -17.26
CA GLU A 323 -0.29 18.30 -18.53
C GLU A 323 0.01 17.04 -19.33
N VAL A 324 -1.04 16.35 -19.75
CA VAL A 324 -0.97 15.15 -20.58
C VAL A 324 -1.91 15.27 -21.78
N LEU A 325 -1.64 14.53 -22.85
CA LEU A 325 -2.59 14.43 -23.96
C LEU A 325 -3.83 13.63 -23.51
N PRO A 326 -5.06 14.05 -23.86
CA PRO A 326 -6.28 13.37 -23.46
C PRO A 326 -6.35 11.91 -23.93
N ASP A 327 -5.72 11.58 -25.06
CA ASP A 327 -5.64 10.24 -25.65
C ASP A 327 -4.41 9.44 -25.21
N SER A 328 -3.53 10.03 -24.40
CA SER A 328 -2.38 9.32 -23.82
C SER A 328 -2.82 8.30 -22.75
N PRO A 329 -1.97 7.33 -22.39
CA PRO A 329 -2.30 6.35 -21.35
C PRO A 329 -2.71 6.99 -20.02
N LEU A 330 -2.07 8.09 -19.58
CA LEU A 330 -2.50 8.79 -18.37
C LEU A 330 -3.74 9.65 -18.61
N GLY A 331 -3.89 10.26 -19.78
CA GLY A 331 -5.05 11.10 -20.11
C GLY A 331 -6.36 10.30 -20.13
N THR A 332 -6.32 9.05 -20.58
CA THR A 332 -7.49 8.16 -20.62
C THR A 332 -7.88 7.56 -19.26
N LEU A 333 -7.09 7.78 -18.21
CA LEU A 333 -7.38 7.26 -16.87
C LEU A 333 -8.66 7.90 -16.32
N LYS A 334 -9.58 7.07 -15.81
CA LYS A 334 -10.86 7.51 -15.27
C LYS A 334 -11.08 6.97 -13.84
N GLY A 335 -11.88 7.71 -13.08
CA GLY A 335 -12.27 7.33 -11.72
C GLY A 335 -11.08 7.25 -10.78
N SER A 336 -11.12 6.28 -9.85
CA SER A 336 -10.12 6.09 -8.80
C SER A 336 -9.04 5.04 -9.14
N SER A 337 -8.98 4.56 -10.40
CA SER A 337 -7.95 3.61 -10.81
C SER A 337 -6.56 4.27 -10.80
N ASN A 338 -5.54 3.46 -10.51
CA ASN A 338 -4.15 3.87 -10.59
C ASN A 338 -3.53 3.33 -11.88
N LYS A 339 -2.56 4.05 -12.42
CA LYS A 339 -1.84 3.65 -13.63
C LYS A 339 -0.36 3.97 -13.51
N VAL A 340 0.47 3.03 -13.91
CA VAL A 340 1.93 3.18 -14.00
C VAL A 340 2.37 2.89 -15.43
N ILE A 341 3.20 3.75 -15.97
CA ILE A 341 3.88 3.59 -17.24
C ILE A 341 5.37 3.50 -16.93
N VAL A 342 6.01 2.43 -17.37
CA VAL A 342 7.45 2.23 -17.25
C VAL A 342 8.07 2.18 -18.63
N GLU A 343 9.13 2.96 -18.83
CA GLU A 343 9.98 2.92 -20.00
C GLU A 343 11.37 2.44 -19.59
N THR A 344 11.87 1.45 -20.32
CA THR A 344 13.20 0.88 -20.13
C THR A 344 13.95 0.85 -21.46
N ASP A 345 15.16 0.30 -21.53
CA ASP A 345 15.86 0.15 -22.80
C ASP A 345 15.11 -0.79 -23.76
N ILE A 346 14.44 -1.83 -23.23
CA ILE A 346 13.66 -2.80 -24.02
C ILE A 346 12.22 -2.31 -24.24
N PHE A 347 11.59 -1.78 -23.17
CA PHE A 347 10.20 -1.33 -23.19
C PHE A 347 10.11 0.18 -23.39
N ASN A 348 10.21 0.65 -24.64
CA ASN A 348 10.19 2.08 -24.98
C ASN A 348 9.32 2.37 -26.20
N GLY A 349 9.15 3.65 -26.53
CA GLY A 349 8.33 4.09 -27.67
C GLY A 349 6.90 3.57 -27.57
N ASP A 350 6.47 2.79 -28.56
CA ASP A 350 5.14 2.17 -28.62
C ASP A 350 5.03 0.87 -27.78
N LYS A 351 6.14 0.39 -27.22
CA LYS A 351 6.21 -0.83 -26.42
C LYS A 351 6.31 -0.60 -24.92
N LYS A 352 5.84 0.55 -24.44
CA LYS A 352 5.88 0.87 -23.00
C LYS A 352 5.13 -0.16 -22.17
N TYR A 353 5.67 -0.45 -20.98
CA TYR A 353 4.98 -1.31 -20.05
C TYR A 353 3.97 -0.49 -19.25
N ILE A 354 2.71 -0.89 -19.29
CA ILE A 354 1.60 -0.17 -18.66
C ILE A 354 0.85 -1.11 -17.73
N ILE A 355 0.67 -0.67 -16.49
CA ILE A 355 -0.16 -1.35 -15.50
C ILE A 355 -1.30 -0.41 -15.13
N GLU A 356 -2.53 -0.90 -15.20
CA GLU A 356 -3.72 -0.23 -14.68
C GLU A 356 -4.44 -1.19 -13.73
N SER A 357 -4.75 -0.70 -12.53
CA SER A 357 -5.35 -1.52 -11.46
C SER A 357 -5.98 -0.60 -10.39
N PRO A 358 -6.89 -1.11 -9.54
CA PRO A 358 -7.20 -0.43 -8.29
C PRO A 358 -5.93 -0.10 -7.51
N GLY A 359 -5.86 1.13 -6.99
CA GLY A 359 -4.67 1.62 -6.27
C GLY A 359 -4.74 1.39 -4.77
N ALA A 360 -5.93 1.13 -4.26
CA ALA A 360 -6.25 0.94 -2.84
C ALA A 360 -7.56 0.16 -2.71
N GLY A 361 -7.91 -0.18 -1.49
CA GLY A 361 -9.13 -0.89 -1.11
C GLY A 361 -8.79 -2.05 -0.18
N PRO A 362 -9.62 -2.31 0.85
CA PRO A 362 -9.37 -3.38 1.81
C PRO A 362 -9.27 -4.76 1.14
N ASP A 363 -10.15 -5.05 0.21
CA ASP A 363 -10.27 -6.31 -0.50
C ASP A 363 -9.05 -6.61 -1.38
N VAL A 364 -8.64 -5.65 -2.22
CA VAL A 364 -7.49 -5.81 -3.11
C VAL A 364 -6.17 -5.84 -2.34
N THR A 365 -6.05 -5.06 -1.25
CA THR A 365 -4.84 -5.06 -0.40
C THR A 365 -4.72 -6.39 0.36
N ALA A 366 -5.82 -6.87 0.95
CA ALA A 366 -5.87 -8.17 1.62
C ALA A 366 -5.50 -9.31 0.67
N TRP A 367 -6.06 -9.30 -0.54
CA TRP A 367 -5.72 -10.26 -1.58
C TRP A 367 -4.24 -10.20 -1.97
N GLY A 368 -3.69 -8.99 -2.14
CA GLY A 368 -2.28 -8.79 -2.49
C GLY A 368 -1.33 -9.34 -1.42
N LEU A 369 -1.61 -9.06 -0.14
CA LEU A 369 -0.86 -9.59 1.00
C LEU A 369 -0.90 -11.13 1.05
N ARG A 370 -2.09 -11.72 0.86
CA ARG A 370 -2.24 -13.17 0.79
C ARG A 370 -1.49 -13.77 -0.39
N ARG A 371 -1.57 -13.15 -1.58
CA ARG A 371 -0.83 -13.59 -2.76
C ARG A 371 0.68 -13.62 -2.48
N GLU A 372 1.22 -12.57 -1.86
CA GLU A 372 2.64 -12.47 -1.54
C GLU A 372 3.03 -13.49 -0.47
N LEU A 373 2.24 -13.62 0.60
CA LEU A 373 2.42 -14.63 1.64
C LEU A 373 2.49 -16.05 1.05
N LEU A 374 1.49 -16.44 0.27
CA LEU A 374 1.42 -17.77 -0.34
C LEU A 374 2.54 -18.02 -1.36
N SER A 375 2.96 -17.00 -2.10
CA SER A 375 4.09 -17.11 -3.04
C SER A 375 5.40 -17.42 -2.31
N ARG A 376 5.67 -16.75 -1.19
CA ARG A 376 6.89 -16.96 -0.40
C ARG A 376 6.94 -18.33 0.26
N LEU A 377 5.80 -18.83 0.70
CA LEU A 377 5.67 -20.19 1.21
C LEU A 377 6.09 -21.26 0.23
N ARG A 378 5.67 -21.09 -1.02
CA ARG A 378 6.00 -22.04 -2.10
C ARG A 378 7.51 -22.14 -2.31
N GLY A 379 8.23 -21.02 -2.25
CA GLY A 379 9.68 -20.98 -2.42
C GLY A 379 10.46 -21.70 -1.30
N ARG A 380 9.95 -21.64 -0.06
CA ARG A 380 10.64 -22.20 1.12
C ARG A 380 10.52 -23.73 1.27
N LYS A 381 9.41 -24.32 0.86
CA LYS A 381 9.10 -25.74 1.17
C LYS A 381 9.22 -26.70 0.00
N GLY A 382 9.71 -26.27 -1.17
CA GLY A 382 9.97 -27.16 -2.32
C GLY A 382 8.78 -28.05 -2.71
N GLY A 383 7.55 -27.58 -2.50
CA GLY A 383 6.37 -28.39 -2.69
C GLY A 383 6.05 -28.61 -4.17
N ASP A 384 5.75 -29.82 -4.57
CA ASP A 384 5.18 -30.14 -5.87
C ASP A 384 3.86 -29.40 -6.06
N TYR A 385 3.89 -28.32 -6.85
CA TYR A 385 2.69 -27.58 -7.23
C TYR A 385 2.10 -28.21 -8.48
N LYS A 386 0.95 -28.87 -8.34
CA LYS A 386 0.18 -29.34 -9.48
C LYS A 386 -0.85 -28.28 -9.88
N LEU A 387 -0.68 -27.70 -11.05
CA LEU A 387 -1.76 -27.01 -11.75
C LEU A 387 -2.79 -28.08 -12.16
N THR A 388 -3.91 -28.14 -11.46
CA THR A 388 -5.05 -29.00 -11.83
C THR A 388 -6.13 -28.15 -12.45
#